data_f7dd56482cb7ddd3f7ad7c254f7bb123
#
_entry.id   f7dd56482cb7ddd3f7ad7c254f7bb123
#
_cell.length_a   1.000
_cell.length_b   1.000
_cell.length_c   1.000
_cell.angle_alpha   90.00
_cell.angle_beta   90.00
_cell.angle_gamma   90.00
#
_symmetry.space_group_name_H-M   'P 1'
#
loop_
_entity.id
_entity.type
_entity.pdbx_description
1 polymer ?
#
loop_
_entity_poly.entity_id
_entity_poly.type
_entity_poly.pdbx_seq_one_letter_code
_entity_poly.pdbx_strand_id
1 'polypeptide(L)'
;MIRKIPLTYILIGVIVTLLGSLSLSVHLYKKMKADRDRLENNQNILLHNGKVEITQTSTGRSHLSAPIVSLRTSEFRHSGDTLVKVARQVGIKTGRISQASSAGTALAADIVAPITRQPTAHFLHDTITRYLPDTLKCFSWRDPWLSISGCISDSLFRGTITATDTLDIIVHRVPRRFLFFRYGCKEVRMDIISRNPHTRLTYARFYQLVK
;
A
#
# COMPACT_ATOMS: atom_id res chain seq x y z
N MET A 1 9.00 -72.03 -12.20
CA MET A 1 8.68 -71.66 -13.62
C MET A 1 8.87 -70.14 -13.75
N ILE A 2 10.00 -69.67 -14.21
CA ILE A 2 10.25 -68.22 -14.46
C ILE A 2 9.63 -67.92 -15.82
N ARG A 3 8.47 -67.25 -15.82
CA ARG A 3 7.78 -66.81 -17.03
C ARG A 3 8.72 -65.81 -17.73
N LYS A 4 9.24 -66.16 -18.92
CA LYS A 4 10.08 -65.28 -19.75
C LYS A 4 9.19 -64.07 -20.15
N ILE A 5 9.42 -62.94 -19.51
CA ILE A 5 8.78 -61.67 -19.85
C ILE A 5 9.30 -61.34 -21.26
N PRO A 6 8.42 -61.19 -22.28
CA PRO A 6 8.83 -60.87 -23.63
C PRO A 6 9.54 -59.51 -23.64
N LEU A 7 10.64 -59.44 -24.36
CA LEU A 7 11.53 -58.24 -24.48
C LEU A 7 10.76 -56.97 -24.81
N THR A 8 9.66 -57.11 -25.55
CA THR A 8 8.76 -56.00 -25.91
C THR A 8 8.16 -55.27 -24.71
N TYR A 9 7.76 -55.98 -23.64
CA TYR A 9 7.22 -55.32 -22.43
C TYR A 9 8.30 -54.60 -21.63
N ILE A 10 9.53 -55.10 -21.63
CA ILE A 10 10.67 -54.42 -21.02
C ILE A 10 10.96 -53.14 -21.77
N LEU A 11 10.97 -53.16 -23.10
CA LEU A 11 11.22 -52.00 -23.95
C LEU A 11 10.14 -50.93 -23.76
N ILE A 12 8.88 -51.33 -23.71
CA ILE A 12 7.74 -50.41 -23.44
C ILE A 12 7.90 -49.78 -22.06
N GLY A 13 8.25 -50.55 -21.03
CA GLY A 13 8.50 -50.05 -19.69
C GLY A 13 9.61 -48.99 -19.66
N VAL A 14 10.72 -49.20 -20.35
CA VAL A 14 11.83 -48.25 -20.45
C VAL A 14 11.38 -46.95 -21.16
N ILE A 15 10.63 -47.06 -22.27
CA ILE A 15 10.12 -45.89 -22.99
C ILE A 15 9.20 -45.05 -22.08
N VAL A 16 8.27 -45.71 -21.37
CA VAL A 16 7.33 -44.99 -20.46
C VAL A 16 8.08 -44.29 -19.32
N THR A 17 9.08 -44.94 -18.74
CA THR A 17 9.90 -44.30 -17.67
C THR A 17 10.72 -43.12 -18.19
N LEU A 18 11.30 -43.22 -19.40
CA LEU A 18 12.02 -42.10 -20.03
C LEU A 18 11.09 -40.93 -20.35
N LEU A 19 9.92 -41.19 -20.92
CA LEU A 19 8.93 -40.14 -21.19
C LEU A 19 8.44 -39.48 -19.88
N GLY A 20 8.21 -40.23 -18.83
CA GLY A 20 7.82 -39.75 -17.52
C GLY A 20 8.89 -38.86 -16.90
N SER A 21 10.18 -39.29 -16.95
CA SER A 21 11.31 -38.50 -16.42
C SER A 21 11.51 -37.20 -17.22
N LEU A 22 11.38 -37.25 -18.55
CA LEU A 22 11.47 -36.10 -19.42
C LEU A 22 10.37 -35.07 -19.09
N SER A 23 9.13 -35.52 -18.96
CA SER A 23 7.98 -34.69 -18.60
C SER A 23 8.19 -33.99 -17.24
N LEU A 24 8.67 -34.76 -16.24
CA LEU A 24 8.98 -34.21 -14.93
C LEU A 24 10.09 -33.15 -14.99
N SER A 25 11.17 -33.43 -15.73
CA SER A 25 12.29 -32.49 -15.91
C SER A 25 11.85 -31.20 -16.58
N VAL A 26 11.03 -31.26 -17.62
CA VAL A 26 10.47 -30.09 -18.28
C VAL A 26 9.58 -29.27 -17.34
N HIS A 27 8.75 -29.94 -16.54
CA HIS A 27 7.92 -29.30 -15.55
C HIS A 27 8.73 -28.56 -14.47
N LEU A 28 9.74 -29.20 -13.91
CA LEU A 28 10.65 -28.60 -12.92
C LEU A 28 11.44 -27.43 -13.52
N TYR A 29 11.95 -27.59 -14.73
CA TYR A 29 12.65 -26.51 -15.43
C TYR A 29 11.75 -25.26 -15.63
N LYS A 30 10.52 -25.45 -16.10
CA LYS A 30 9.55 -24.35 -16.25
C LYS A 30 9.28 -23.64 -14.93
N LYS A 31 9.12 -24.40 -13.84
CA LYS A 31 8.90 -23.84 -12.49
C LYS A 31 10.12 -23.04 -12.00
N MET A 32 11.32 -23.57 -12.15
CA MET A 32 12.56 -22.88 -11.77
C MET A 32 12.78 -21.62 -12.60
N LYS A 33 12.51 -21.67 -13.91
CA LYS A 33 12.59 -20.51 -14.78
C LYS A 33 11.62 -19.41 -14.36
N ALA A 34 10.38 -19.75 -14.09
CA ALA A 34 9.37 -18.79 -13.62
C ALA A 34 9.76 -18.13 -12.29
N ASP A 35 10.34 -18.89 -11.35
CA ASP A 35 10.85 -18.35 -10.09
C ASP A 35 12.05 -17.43 -10.31
N ARG A 36 12.97 -17.81 -11.16
CA ARG A 36 14.12 -16.95 -11.51
C ARG A 36 13.64 -15.62 -12.10
N ASP A 37 12.76 -15.68 -13.09
CA ASP A 37 12.24 -14.49 -13.77
C ASP A 37 11.47 -13.58 -12.79
N ARG A 38 10.75 -14.17 -11.82
CA ARG A 38 10.09 -13.44 -10.73
C ARG A 38 11.08 -12.74 -9.82
N LEU A 39 12.12 -13.45 -9.37
CA LEU A 39 13.14 -12.90 -8.47
C LEU A 39 13.96 -11.80 -9.16
N GLU A 40 14.32 -12.00 -10.42
CA GLU A 40 15.02 -11.00 -11.23
C GLU A 40 14.17 -9.73 -11.38
N ASN A 41 12.87 -9.88 -11.66
CA ASN A 41 11.96 -8.74 -11.74
C ASN A 41 11.84 -8.02 -10.40
N ASN A 42 11.71 -8.75 -9.29
CA ASN A 42 11.68 -8.16 -7.95
C ASN A 42 12.99 -7.42 -7.63
N GLN A 43 14.15 -8.02 -8.00
CA GLN A 43 15.46 -7.40 -7.81
C GLN A 43 15.57 -6.09 -8.61
N ASN A 44 15.15 -6.09 -9.86
CA ASN A 44 15.12 -4.89 -10.68
C ASN A 44 14.22 -3.79 -10.09
N ILE A 45 13.07 -4.16 -9.56
CA ILE A 45 12.17 -3.22 -8.86
C ILE A 45 12.84 -2.64 -7.62
N LEU A 46 13.51 -3.45 -6.82
CA LEU A 46 14.14 -3.03 -5.57
C LEU A 46 15.40 -2.20 -5.79
N LEU A 47 16.26 -2.59 -6.75
CA LEU A 47 17.52 -1.88 -7.07
C LEU A 47 17.29 -0.52 -7.72
N HIS A 48 16.24 -0.38 -8.52
CA HIS A 48 15.89 0.89 -9.16
C HIS A 48 14.92 1.72 -8.31
N ASN A 49 14.94 1.53 -6.97
CA ASN A 49 14.07 2.18 -5.98
C ASN A 49 12.59 2.04 -6.31
N GLY A 50 12.21 0.88 -6.87
CA GLY A 50 10.91 0.58 -7.40
C GLY A 50 10.24 1.89 -7.75
N LYS A 51 10.55 2.50 -8.90
CA LYS A 51 10.25 3.92 -9.21
C LYS A 51 8.83 4.27 -8.79
N VAL A 52 8.71 4.66 -7.52
CA VAL A 52 7.49 5.25 -6.98
C VAL A 52 7.43 6.64 -7.57
N GLU A 53 6.58 6.81 -8.54
CA GLU A 53 6.39 8.10 -9.20
C GLU A 53 5.32 8.86 -8.41
N ILE A 54 5.73 9.95 -7.77
CA ILE A 54 4.81 10.85 -7.08
C ILE A 54 4.62 12.07 -7.98
N THR A 55 3.40 12.28 -8.43
CA THR A 55 3.02 13.38 -9.30
C THR A 55 1.82 14.14 -8.72
N GLN A 56 1.56 15.31 -9.23
CA GLN A 56 0.30 16.01 -8.98
C GLN A 56 -0.55 15.97 -10.25
N THR A 57 -1.84 15.72 -10.06
CA THR A 57 -2.80 15.83 -11.16
C THR A 57 -3.03 17.28 -11.52
N SER A 58 -3.60 17.54 -12.71
CA SER A 58 -4.00 18.90 -13.14
C SER A 58 -4.94 19.60 -12.16
N THR A 59 -5.61 18.84 -11.28
CA THR A 59 -6.48 19.34 -10.22
C THR A 59 -5.77 19.54 -8.88
N GLY A 60 -4.42 19.46 -8.83
CA GLY A 60 -3.62 19.63 -7.62
C GLY A 60 -3.62 18.43 -6.67
N ARG A 61 -4.30 17.33 -7.03
CA ARG A 61 -4.38 16.12 -6.20
C ARG A 61 -3.09 15.31 -6.30
N SER A 62 -2.66 14.73 -5.18
CA SER A 62 -1.50 13.85 -5.16
C SER A 62 -1.82 12.50 -5.80
N HIS A 63 -0.98 12.09 -6.75
CA HIS A 63 -1.03 10.80 -7.43
C HIS A 63 0.29 10.07 -7.22
N LEU A 64 0.21 8.79 -6.88
CA LEU A 64 1.37 7.93 -6.66
C LEU A 64 1.20 6.65 -7.47
N SER A 65 2.22 6.30 -8.26
CA SER A 65 2.30 5.04 -9.00
C SER A 65 3.45 4.20 -8.47
N ALA A 66 3.15 2.97 -8.04
CA ALA A 66 4.12 2.04 -7.48
C ALA A 66 4.08 0.68 -8.21
N PRO A 67 5.23 0.08 -8.56
CA PRO A 67 5.29 -1.27 -9.10
C PRO A 67 4.96 -2.31 -8.03
N ILE A 68 4.49 -3.48 -8.48
CA ILE A 68 4.12 -4.59 -7.61
C ILE A 68 5.30 -5.52 -7.43
N VAL A 69 5.62 -5.82 -6.18
CA VAL A 69 6.59 -6.86 -5.80
C VAL A 69 5.87 -8.18 -5.60
N SER A 70 6.26 -9.21 -6.35
CA SER A 70 5.65 -10.54 -6.26
C SER A 70 6.43 -11.42 -5.27
N LEU A 71 5.83 -11.71 -4.11
CA LEU A 71 6.44 -12.53 -3.06
C LEU A 71 5.70 -13.86 -2.90
N ARG A 72 6.43 -14.92 -2.53
CA ARG A 72 5.81 -16.13 -2.00
C ARG A 72 5.29 -15.87 -0.59
N THR A 73 4.25 -16.58 -0.18
CA THR A 73 3.68 -16.45 1.16
C THR A 73 4.74 -16.69 2.27
N SER A 74 5.69 -17.61 2.04
CA SER A 74 6.82 -17.86 2.96
C SER A 74 7.77 -16.67 3.02
N GLU A 75 8.14 -16.09 1.89
CA GLU A 75 9.02 -14.91 1.80
C GLU A 75 8.37 -13.70 2.50
N PHE A 76 7.09 -13.45 2.24
CA PHE A 76 6.34 -12.39 2.90
C PHE A 76 6.30 -12.57 4.42
N ARG A 77 6.09 -13.82 4.92
CA ARG A 77 6.09 -14.12 6.35
C ARG A 77 7.42 -13.80 7.03
N HIS A 78 8.53 -14.01 6.35
CA HIS A 78 9.89 -13.82 6.88
C HIS A 78 10.46 -12.43 6.56
N SER A 79 9.77 -11.61 5.76
CA SER A 79 10.27 -10.29 5.35
C SER A 79 10.44 -9.29 6.50
N GLY A 80 9.85 -9.55 7.68
CA GLY A 80 9.87 -8.63 8.81
C GLY A 80 9.04 -7.34 8.58
N ASP A 81 8.33 -7.25 7.46
CA ASP A 81 7.54 -6.09 7.08
C ASP A 81 6.45 -5.78 8.11
N THR A 82 6.17 -4.49 8.28
CA THR A 82 5.10 -4.00 9.17
C THR A 82 3.73 -4.58 8.82
N LEU A 83 3.45 -4.81 7.53
CA LEU A 83 2.21 -5.43 7.06
C LEU A 83 1.99 -6.85 7.60
N VAL A 84 3.07 -7.62 7.81
CA VAL A 84 2.99 -8.95 8.46
C VAL A 84 2.58 -8.82 9.91
N LYS A 85 3.11 -7.80 10.62
CA LYS A 85 2.76 -7.53 12.02
C LYS A 85 1.29 -7.11 12.13
N VAL A 86 0.85 -6.19 11.27
CA VAL A 86 -0.54 -5.72 11.21
C VAL A 86 -1.49 -6.87 10.91
N ALA A 87 -1.18 -7.73 9.93
CA ALA A 87 -2.00 -8.90 9.60
C ALA A 87 -2.18 -9.83 10.81
N ARG A 88 -1.12 -10.03 11.62
CA ARG A 88 -1.20 -10.83 12.85
C ARG A 88 -2.05 -10.15 13.92
N GLN A 89 -1.93 -8.83 14.09
CA GLN A 89 -2.73 -8.06 15.06
C GLN A 89 -4.24 -8.16 14.78
N VAL A 90 -4.64 -8.15 13.51
CA VAL A 90 -6.05 -8.30 13.12
C VAL A 90 -6.48 -9.77 12.94
N GLY A 91 -5.62 -10.74 13.32
CA GLY A 91 -5.94 -12.18 13.28
C GLY A 91 -5.97 -12.81 11.88
N ILE A 92 -5.42 -12.13 10.85
CA ILE A 92 -5.39 -12.65 9.49
C ILE A 92 -4.17 -13.57 9.32
N LYS A 93 -4.42 -14.83 8.95
CA LYS A 93 -3.35 -15.79 8.63
C LYS A 93 -2.67 -15.39 7.32
N THR A 94 -1.35 -15.26 7.32
CA THR A 94 -0.55 -14.85 6.13
C THR A 94 -0.81 -15.72 4.89
N GLY A 95 -1.13 -17.01 5.07
CA GLY A 95 -1.47 -17.91 3.96
C GLY A 95 -2.81 -17.62 3.26
N ARG A 96 -3.64 -16.75 3.83
CA ARG A 96 -4.92 -16.31 3.22
C ARG A 96 -4.82 -14.97 2.52
N ILE A 97 -3.69 -14.26 2.69
CA ILE A 97 -3.47 -12.96 2.07
C ILE A 97 -3.11 -13.21 0.60
N SER A 98 -3.82 -12.59 -0.32
CA SER A 98 -3.51 -12.60 -1.76
C SER A 98 -2.75 -11.34 -2.18
N GLN A 99 -3.04 -10.23 -1.53
CA GLN A 99 -2.43 -8.93 -1.80
C GLN A 99 -2.31 -8.14 -0.49
N ALA A 100 -1.25 -7.35 -0.37
CA ALA A 100 -1.03 -6.46 0.75
C ALA A 100 -0.45 -5.14 0.26
N SER A 101 -1.03 -4.03 0.68
CA SER A 101 -0.55 -2.68 0.32
C SER A 101 -0.45 -1.80 1.55
N SER A 102 0.46 -0.83 1.48
CA SER A 102 0.60 0.23 2.47
C SER A 102 0.90 1.54 1.76
N ALA A 103 0.25 2.61 2.17
CA ALA A 103 0.52 3.95 1.67
C ALA A 103 0.70 4.90 2.85
N GLY A 104 1.66 5.82 2.72
CA GLY A 104 1.88 6.91 3.66
C GLY A 104 1.32 8.19 3.10
N THR A 105 0.64 8.95 3.95
CA THR A 105 0.10 10.28 3.62
C THR A 105 0.62 11.32 4.59
N ALA A 106 0.81 12.53 4.11
CA ALA A 106 1.09 13.71 4.93
C ALA A 106 0.04 14.78 4.59
N LEU A 107 -0.53 15.38 5.63
CA LEU A 107 -1.49 16.47 5.50
C LEU A 107 -0.77 17.79 5.71
N ALA A 108 -0.94 18.73 4.78
CA ALA A 108 -0.46 20.11 4.91
C ALA A 108 -1.51 21.06 4.34
N ALA A 109 -1.99 21.99 5.15
CA ALA A 109 -2.95 23.01 4.74
C ALA A 109 -2.54 24.37 5.34
N ASP A 110 -2.57 25.42 4.53
CA ASP A 110 -2.44 26.79 4.98
C ASP A 110 -3.82 27.27 5.45
N ILE A 111 -3.88 27.69 6.72
CA ILE A 111 -5.16 28.03 7.35
C ILE A 111 -5.11 29.50 7.73
N VAL A 112 -6.10 30.23 7.25
CA VAL A 112 -6.39 31.61 7.65
C VAL A 112 -7.77 31.61 8.29
N ALA A 113 -7.83 31.83 9.61
CA ALA A 113 -9.06 31.85 10.36
C ALA A 113 -9.21 33.14 11.18
N PRO A 114 -10.41 33.77 11.20
CA PRO A 114 -10.64 34.92 12.06
C PRO A 114 -10.59 34.52 13.54
N ILE A 115 -9.97 35.33 14.34
CA ILE A 115 -9.88 35.13 15.81
C ILE A 115 -11.02 35.88 16.48
N THR A 116 -11.90 35.15 17.15
CA THR A 116 -12.99 35.72 17.95
C THR A 116 -12.58 35.73 19.43
N ARG A 117 -12.76 36.89 20.10
CA ARG A 117 -12.51 37.00 21.53
C ARG A 117 -13.77 36.66 22.30
N GLN A 118 -13.72 35.64 23.15
CA GLN A 118 -14.78 35.27 24.06
C GLN A 118 -14.46 35.68 25.49
N PRO A 119 -15.31 36.43 26.17
CA PRO A 119 -15.10 36.76 27.58
C PRO A 119 -15.26 35.49 28.42
N THR A 120 -14.28 35.21 29.27
CA THR A 120 -14.33 34.11 30.21
C THR A 120 -14.98 34.60 31.51
N ALA A 121 -16.10 34.01 31.92
CA ALA A 121 -16.73 34.26 33.20
C ALA A 121 -16.04 33.44 34.28
N HIS A 122 -15.30 34.10 35.19
CA HIS A 122 -14.81 33.50 36.42
C HIS A 122 -15.83 33.71 37.53
N PHE A 123 -16.44 32.64 38.01
CA PHE A 123 -17.27 32.64 39.22
C PHE A 123 -16.34 32.65 40.44
N LEU A 124 -16.13 33.82 41.04
CA LEU A 124 -15.56 33.91 42.37
C LEU A 124 -16.67 33.66 43.38
N HIS A 125 -16.40 32.91 44.44
CA HIS A 125 -17.35 32.38 45.44
C HIS A 125 -17.95 33.47 46.34
N ASP A 126 -17.81 34.75 45.96
CA ASP A 126 -18.41 35.87 46.69
C ASP A 126 -19.11 36.81 45.72
N THR A 127 -20.17 37.43 46.13
CA THR A 127 -21.26 38.15 45.46
C THR A 127 -20.88 39.26 44.42
N ILE A 128 -19.66 39.34 43.96
CA ILE A 128 -19.19 40.31 42.97
C ILE A 128 -18.63 39.54 41.76
N THR A 129 -19.41 39.46 40.69
CA THR A 129 -18.94 39.01 39.37
C THR A 129 -17.97 40.07 38.81
N ARG A 130 -16.68 39.90 39.09
CA ARG A 130 -15.65 40.69 38.44
C ARG A 130 -15.29 40.01 37.12
N TYR A 131 -15.71 40.62 36.03
CA TYR A 131 -15.23 40.21 34.70
C TYR A 131 -13.74 40.58 34.62
N LEU A 132 -12.86 39.64 34.92
CA LEU A 132 -11.47 39.78 34.51
C LEU A 132 -11.39 39.65 33.00
N PRO A 133 -10.61 40.47 32.31
CA PRO A 133 -10.43 40.43 30.88
C PRO A 133 -9.51 39.28 30.44
N ASP A 134 -9.79 38.08 30.92
CA ASP A 134 -9.11 36.89 30.42
C ASP A 134 -9.86 36.47 29.14
N THR A 135 -9.44 37.07 28.03
CA THR A 135 -10.10 36.88 26.74
C THR A 135 -9.56 35.63 26.06
N LEU A 136 -10.33 34.55 26.09
CA LEU A 136 -10.10 33.40 25.26
C LEU A 136 -10.15 33.81 23.80
N LYS A 137 -9.08 33.53 23.04
CA LYS A 137 -9.02 33.77 21.61
C LYS A 137 -9.37 32.46 20.89
N CYS A 138 -10.57 32.36 20.35
CA CYS A 138 -11.03 31.18 19.65
C CYS A 138 -11.06 31.40 18.15
N PHE A 139 -10.85 30.33 17.40
CA PHE A 139 -11.01 30.31 15.96
C PHE A 139 -11.66 29.01 15.50
N SER A 140 -12.30 29.06 14.35
CA SER A 140 -12.88 27.92 13.67
C SER A 140 -12.66 28.09 12.17
N TRP A 141 -12.18 27.03 11.56
CA TRP A 141 -11.98 26.97 10.12
C TRP A 141 -12.44 25.61 9.60
N ARG A 142 -13.14 25.61 8.46
CA ARG A 142 -13.68 24.38 7.85
C ARG A 142 -13.63 24.47 6.34
N ASP A 143 -13.19 23.38 5.73
CA ASP A 143 -13.39 23.08 4.32
C ASP A 143 -14.00 21.66 4.18
N PRO A 144 -14.26 21.12 2.97
CA PRO A 144 -14.80 19.78 2.80
C PRO A 144 -13.92 18.65 3.35
N TRP A 145 -12.63 18.87 3.55
CA TRP A 145 -11.64 17.85 3.89
C TRP A 145 -11.03 18.02 5.27
N LEU A 146 -10.99 19.22 5.77
CA LEU A 146 -10.34 19.57 7.02
C LEU A 146 -11.21 20.53 7.84
N SER A 147 -11.35 20.23 9.12
CA SER A 147 -12.02 21.09 10.08
C SER A 147 -11.13 21.28 11.29
N ILE A 148 -10.88 22.52 11.64
CA ILE A 148 -10.10 22.90 12.82
C ILE A 148 -10.93 23.89 13.63
N SER A 149 -11.06 23.61 14.93
CA SER A 149 -11.68 24.52 15.88
C SER A 149 -10.92 24.45 17.21
N GLY A 150 -10.72 25.61 17.83
CA GLY A 150 -10.02 25.65 19.11
C GLY A 150 -9.88 27.06 19.66
N CYS A 151 -9.38 27.10 20.88
CA CYS A 151 -9.15 28.34 21.61
C CYS A 151 -7.71 28.39 22.14
N ILE A 152 -7.17 29.58 22.20
CA ILE A 152 -5.86 29.88 22.76
C ILE A 152 -6.09 30.61 24.10
N SER A 153 -5.53 30.05 25.17
CA SER A 153 -5.47 30.64 26.49
C SER A 153 -4.00 30.78 26.86
N ASP A 154 -3.54 31.98 27.13
CA ASP A 154 -2.14 32.31 27.41
C ASP A 154 -1.17 31.77 26.33
N SER A 155 -0.46 30.69 26.65
CA SER A 155 0.48 30.00 25.75
C SER A 155 -0.01 28.63 25.27
N LEU A 156 -1.26 28.22 25.61
CA LEU A 156 -1.79 26.90 25.34
C LEU A 156 -2.92 26.97 24.31
N PHE A 157 -2.75 26.20 23.23
CA PHE A 157 -3.83 25.92 22.29
C PHE A 157 -4.58 24.65 22.71
N ARG A 158 -5.91 24.74 22.82
CA ARG A 158 -6.81 23.58 22.98
C ARG A 158 -7.82 23.56 21.86
N GLY A 159 -7.83 22.49 21.08
CA GLY A 159 -8.72 22.40 19.93
C GLY A 159 -8.81 21.00 19.37
N THR A 160 -9.69 20.84 18.39
CA THR A 160 -9.92 19.61 17.65
C THR A 160 -9.59 19.83 16.19
N ILE A 161 -8.84 18.89 15.62
CA ILE A 161 -8.53 18.82 14.19
C ILE A 161 -9.16 17.54 13.66
N THR A 162 -10.03 17.68 12.66
CA THR A 162 -10.63 16.53 11.98
C THR A 162 -10.24 16.62 10.51
N ALA A 163 -9.61 15.56 10.00
CA ALA A 163 -9.25 15.46 8.59
C ALA A 163 -9.92 14.22 7.98
N THR A 164 -10.48 14.39 6.81
CA THR A 164 -11.07 13.31 6.01
C THR A 164 -10.28 13.17 4.73
N ASP A 165 -9.84 11.96 4.43
CA ASP A 165 -9.20 11.65 3.15
C ASP A 165 -9.85 10.41 2.53
N THR A 166 -9.95 10.42 1.21
CA THR A 166 -10.43 9.31 0.41
C THR A 166 -9.37 8.96 -0.60
N LEU A 167 -8.86 7.74 -0.53
CA LEU A 167 -7.85 7.21 -1.44
C LEU A 167 -8.52 6.30 -2.47
N ASP A 168 -8.41 6.64 -3.75
CA ASP A 168 -8.77 5.76 -4.84
C ASP A 168 -7.55 4.92 -5.23
N ILE A 169 -7.66 3.60 -5.13
CA ILE A 169 -6.58 2.66 -5.42
C ILE A 169 -6.94 1.87 -6.67
N ILE A 170 -6.13 1.99 -7.71
CA ILE A 170 -6.33 1.34 -9.00
C ILE A 170 -5.14 0.43 -9.29
N VAL A 171 -5.40 -0.86 -9.46
CA VAL A 171 -4.37 -1.83 -9.87
C VAL A 171 -4.59 -2.18 -11.34
N HIS A 172 -3.56 -1.95 -12.16
CA HIS A 172 -3.65 -2.18 -13.59
C HIS A 172 -2.41 -2.88 -14.14
N ARG A 173 -2.57 -3.49 -15.32
CA ARG A 173 -1.47 -4.14 -16.05
C ARG A 173 -0.87 -3.19 -17.06
N VAL A 174 0.47 -3.10 -17.08
CA VAL A 174 1.22 -2.37 -18.09
C VAL A 174 1.62 -3.36 -19.19
N PRO A 175 1.12 -3.19 -20.44
CA PRO A 175 1.44 -4.10 -21.53
C PRO A 175 2.90 -3.91 -22.00
N ARG A 176 3.50 -4.99 -22.50
CA ARG A 176 4.76 -4.90 -23.27
C ARG A 176 4.46 -4.26 -24.62
N ARG A 177 5.36 -3.39 -25.07
CA ARG A 177 5.30 -2.78 -26.40
C ARG A 177 6.51 -3.27 -27.22
N PHE A 178 6.23 -3.73 -28.44
CA PHE A 178 7.23 -4.01 -29.44
C PHE A 178 6.80 -3.34 -30.73
N LEU A 179 7.50 -2.29 -31.16
CA LEU A 179 7.11 -1.40 -32.25
C LEU A 179 5.67 -0.87 -32.04
N PHE A 180 4.73 -1.30 -32.87
CA PHE A 180 3.32 -0.87 -32.83
C PHE A 180 2.40 -1.85 -32.07
N PHE A 181 2.92 -3.02 -31.70
CA PHE A 181 2.11 -4.06 -31.08
C PHE A 181 2.20 -4.01 -29.54
N ARG A 182 1.05 -4.16 -28.89
CA ARG A 182 0.94 -4.35 -27.43
C ARG A 182 0.62 -5.81 -27.16
N TYR A 183 1.46 -6.48 -26.38
CA TYR A 183 1.25 -7.88 -26.06
C TYR A 183 1.62 -8.21 -24.61
N GLY A 184 0.95 -9.18 -24.01
CA GLY A 184 1.24 -9.69 -22.69
C GLY A 184 1.19 -8.62 -21.57
N CYS A 185 1.92 -8.89 -20.48
CA CYS A 185 2.05 -8.02 -19.33
C CYS A 185 3.54 -7.80 -19.05
N LYS A 186 3.99 -6.55 -18.98
CA LYS A 186 5.35 -6.17 -18.59
C LYS A 186 5.46 -6.15 -17.08
N GLU A 187 4.53 -5.46 -16.44
CA GLU A 187 4.47 -5.27 -15.01
C GLU A 187 3.02 -4.99 -14.58
N VAL A 188 2.75 -5.15 -13.31
CA VAL A 188 1.49 -4.68 -12.70
C VAL A 188 1.83 -3.48 -11.84
N ARG A 189 1.05 -2.42 -11.94
CA ARG A 189 1.22 -1.17 -11.17
C ARG A 189 0.00 -0.91 -10.31
N MET A 190 0.24 -0.26 -9.21
CA MET A 190 -0.78 0.29 -8.33
C MET A 190 -0.68 1.80 -8.37
N ASP A 191 -1.77 2.44 -8.76
CA ASP A 191 -1.93 3.89 -8.71
C ASP A 191 -2.82 4.26 -7.54
N ILE A 192 -2.38 5.21 -6.76
CA ILE A 192 -3.12 5.76 -5.63
C ILE A 192 -3.33 7.24 -5.90
N ILE A 193 -4.56 7.68 -5.79
CA ILE A 193 -4.95 9.08 -5.97
C ILE A 193 -5.67 9.52 -4.71
N SER A 194 -5.18 10.58 -4.06
CA SER A 194 -5.90 11.23 -2.97
C SER A 194 -6.96 12.18 -3.53
N ARG A 195 -8.17 12.14 -2.97
CA ARG A 195 -9.20 13.12 -3.30
C ARG A 195 -9.03 14.43 -2.55
N ASN A 196 -8.36 14.38 -1.40
CA ASN A 196 -8.08 15.55 -0.59
C ASN A 196 -6.88 16.34 -1.17
N PRO A 197 -7.04 17.62 -1.59
CA PRO A 197 -5.97 18.42 -2.16
C PRO A 197 -4.87 18.77 -1.15
N HIS A 198 -5.17 18.73 0.16
CA HIS A 198 -4.21 18.99 1.23
C HIS A 198 -3.36 17.76 1.56
N THR A 199 -3.71 16.58 1.04
CA THR A 199 -2.96 15.34 1.28
C THR A 199 -1.89 15.13 0.23
N ARG A 200 -0.68 14.89 0.69
CA ARG A 200 0.45 14.45 -0.13
C ARG A 200 0.75 12.98 0.14
N LEU A 201 0.82 12.19 -0.92
CA LEU A 201 1.28 10.82 -0.84
C LEU A 201 2.80 10.82 -0.72
N THR A 202 3.34 10.17 0.30
CA THR A 202 4.79 10.17 0.59
C THR A 202 5.43 8.83 0.30
N TYR A 203 4.64 7.76 0.30
CA TYR A 203 5.13 6.41 0.24
C TYR A 203 4.03 5.43 -0.15
N ALA A 204 4.37 4.42 -0.97
CA ALA A 204 3.52 3.24 -1.16
C ALA A 204 4.33 1.98 -1.41
N ARG A 205 3.83 0.86 -0.91
CA ARG A 205 4.29 -0.50 -1.21
C ARG A 205 3.12 -1.37 -1.59
N PHE A 206 3.33 -2.24 -2.56
CA PHE A 206 2.33 -3.20 -2.96
C PHE A 206 2.97 -4.58 -3.18
N TYR A 207 2.45 -5.57 -2.47
CA TYR A 207 2.87 -6.96 -2.59
C TYR A 207 1.74 -7.81 -3.15
N GLN A 208 2.06 -8.59 -4.18
CA GLN A 208 1.21 -9.66 -4.67
C GLN A 208 1.77 -10.99 -4.17
N LEU A 209 0.96 -11.77 -3.46
CA LEU A 209 1.39 -13.05 -2.91
C LEU A 209 1.07 -14.18 -3.90
N VAL A 210 2.12 -14.91 -4.29
CA VAL A 210 2.05 -16.08 -5.18
C VAL A 210 2.11 -17.34 -4.32
N LYS A 211 1.26 -18.32 -4.66
CA LYS A 211 1.23 -19.62 -3.99
C LYS A 211 2.37 -20.54 -4.46
#